data_7c85c4b805f48f952681ad91da7282d1
#
_entry.id   7c85c4b805f48f952681ad91da7282d1
#
_cell.length_a   1.000
_cell.length_b   1.000
_cell.length_c   1.000
_cell.angle_alpha   90.00
_cell.angle_beta   90.00
_cell.angle_gamma   90.00
#
_symmetry.space_group_name_H-M   'P 1'
#
loop_
_entity.id
_entity.type
_entity.pdbx_description
1 polymer ?
#
loop_
_entity_poly.entity_id
_entity_poly.type
_entity_poly.pdbx_seq_one_letter_code
_entity_poly.pdbx_strand_id
1 'polypeptide(L)'
;MDKDKVKILIGVIILIVAIILRLFLDNKTPDKLPNEKYIVFDNYLTVTVFNDTVREVSAIPGDLLKTKFNIFVDGTYIGKYYLRNLDDGVKLLDDDSNNIKYNGNIVANNFDSQMRVSNLEIEKASSADYDIANKILSDEGISTVFNGSNANYIKYKADFNGDGNYEYIYSLSNMLRDVKEGYSFIFTYNNNKYNIIAKDIDVGQEGYELSISNILDINSDNMLDIILAKSKYGNSTECYEIYKSNNMIFKKIKGCKWYLYLFSLIIIK
;
A
#
# COMPACT_ATOMS: atom_id res chain seq x y z
N MET A 1 -27.32 -45.99 11.24
CA MET A 1 -26.23 -45.00 11.36
C MET A 1 -26.63 -43.97 12.38
N ASP A 2 -25.81 -43.71 13.35
CA ASP A 2 -26.08 -42.79 14.44
C ASP A 2 -26.34 -41.38 13.90
N LYS A 3 -27.44 -40.72 14.40
CA LYS A 3 -27.84 -39.38 13.90
C LYS A 3 -26.76 -38.36 14.06
N ASP A 4 -25.90 -38.48 15.07
CA ASP A 4 -24.78 -37.54 15.29
C ASP A 4 -23.63 -37.76 14.29
N LYS A 5 -23.36 -39.01 13.89
CA LYS A 5 -22.39 -39.32 12.82
C LYS A 5 -22.84 -38.80 11.46
N VAL A 6 -24.15 -38.78 11.18
CA VAL A 6 -24.71 -38.19 9.98
C VAL A 6 -24.53 -36.69 9.93
N LYS A 7 -24.75 -35.97 11.04
CA LYS A 7 -24.56 -34.53 11.15
C LYS A 7 -23.09 -34.13 10.93
N ILE A 8 -22.16 -34.88 11.55
CA ILE A 8 -20.73 -34.66 11.37
C ILE A 8 -20.33 -34.87 9.90
N LEU A 9 -20.79 -35.93 9.26
CA LEU A 9 -20.49 -36.19 7.86
C LEU A 9 -21.02 -35.09 6.92
N ILE A 10 -22.24 -34.60 7.15
CA ILE A 10 -22.81 -33.48 6.38
C ILE A 10 -21.97 -32.20 6.58
N GLY A 11 -21.55 -31.89 7.83
CA GLY A 11 -20.70 -30.74 8.11
C GLY A 11 -19.33 -30.79 7.38
N VAL A 12 -18.71 -31.96 7.35
CA VAL A 12 -17.45 -32.18 6.62
C VAL A 12 -17.64 -32.01 5.11
N ILE A 13 -18.72 -32.52 4.53
CA ILE A 13 -19.02 -32.39 3.10
C ILE A 13 -19.24 -30.90 2.75
N ILE A 14 -20.00 -30.15 3.55
CA ILE A 14 -20.22 -28.72 3.32
C ILE A 14 -18.89 -27.95 3.37
N LEU A 15 -18.02 -28.29 4.31
CA LEU A 15 -16.70 -27.66 4.44
C LEU A 15 -15.82 -27.93 3.22
N ILE A 16 -15.77 -29.17 2.74
CA ILE A 16 -15.01 -29.57 1.54
C ILE A 16 -15.55 -28.84 0.30
N VAL A 17 -16.87 -28.77 0.14
CA VAL A 17 -17.50 -28.05 -0.99
C VAL A 17 -17.18 -26.54 -0.92
N ALA A 18 -17.21 -25.95 0.25
CA ALA A 18 -16.85 -24.53 0.44
C ALA A 18 -15.36 -24.26 0.10
N ILE A 19 -14.45 -25.16 0.48
CA ILE A 19 -13.03 -25.07 0.13
C ILE A 19 -12.82 -25.22 -1.38
N ILE A 20 -13.47 -26.19 -2.02
CA ILE A 20 -13.39 -26.40 -3.46
C ILE A 20 -13.96 -25.19 -4.23
N LEU A 21 -15.11 -24.68 -3.83
CA LEU A 21 -15.70 -23.47 -4.42
C LEU A 21 -14.78 -22.26 -4.28
N ARG A 22 -14.13 -22.09 -3.12
CA ARG A 22 -13.17 -21.01 -2.89
C ARG A 22 -11.95 -21.14 -3.80
N LEU A 23 -11.37 -22.35 -3.92
CA LEU A 23 -10.23 -22.60 -4.81
C LEU A 23 -10.61 -22.38 -6.30
N PHE A 24 -11.84 -22.68 -6.71
CA PHE A 24 -12.34 -22.37 -8.04
C PHE A 24 -12.60 -20.88 -8.28
N LEU A 25 -13.03 -20.14 -7.26
CA LEU A 25 -13.27 -18.70 -7.35
C LEU A 25 -11.96 -17.90 -7.31
N ASP A 26 -10.99 -18.33 -6.49
CA ASP A 26 -9.68 -17.69 -6.38
C ASP A 26 -8.78 -17.95 -7.62
N ASN A 27 -9.01 -19.05 -8.36
CA ASN A 27 -8.26 -19.38 -9.57
C ASN A 27 -8.83 -18.79 -10.87
N LYS A 28 -9.93 -18.05 -10.83
CA LYS A 28 -10.34 -17.27 -11.99
C LYS A 28 -9.39 -16.07 -12.08
N THR A 29 -8.44 -16.12 -13.02
CA THR A 29 -7.80 -14.89 -13.52
C THR A 29 -8.94 -13.91 -13.83
N PRO A 30 -8.94 -12.71 -13.25
CA PRO A 30 -9.99 -11.74 -13.54
C PRO A 30 -10.05 -11.53 -15.04
N ASP A 31 -11.24 -11.69 -15.63
CA ASP A 31 -11.46 -11.38 -17.04
C ASP A 31 -11.00 -9.92 -17.25
N LYS A 32 -10.05 -9.73 -18.17
CA LYS A 32 -9.53 -8.40 -18.50
C LYS A 32 -10.68 -7.55 -19.00
N LEU A 33 -11.01 -6.51 -18.22
CA LEU A 33 -11.96 -5.52 -18.69
C LEU A 33 -11.32 -4.73 -19.85
N PRO A 34 -12.05 -4.46 -20.93
CA PRO A 34 -11.56 -3.62 -22.01
C PRO A 34 -11.09 -2.27 -21.42
N ASN A 35 -9.87 -1.85 -21.74
CA ASN A 35 -9.23 -0.61 -21.27
C ASN A 35 -8.84 -0.58 -19.78
N GLU A 36 -8.70 -1.72 -19.12
CA GLU A 36 -8.21 -1.76 -17.76
C GLU A 36 -6.72 -1.37 -17.71
N LYS A 37 -6.42 -0.41 -16.87
CA LYS A 37 -5.06 0.10 -16.64
C LYS A 37 -4.45 -0.67 -15.47
N TYR A 38 -3.24 -1.19 -15.64
CA TYR A 38 -2.53 -1.93 -14.60
C TYR A 38 -1.32 -1.11 -14.12
N ILE A 39 -1.13 -1.08 -12.82
CA ILE A 39 0.07 -0.56 -12.17
C ILE A 39 0.64 -1.68 -11.31
N VAL A 40 1.92 -1.96 -11.49
CA VAL A 40 2.67 -3.00 -10.78
C VAL A 40 3.78 -2.34 -9.97
N PHE A 41 3.90 -2.71 -8.73
CA PHE A 41 4.94 -2.24 -7.82
C PHE A 41 5.89 -3.38 -7.48
N ASP A 42 7.13 -3.06 -7.16
CA ASP A 42 8.19 -4.02 -6.85
C ASP A 42 7.88 -4.87 -5.60
N ASN A 43 7.07 -4.36 -4.70
CA ASN A 43 6.67 -5.01 -3.46
C ASN A 43 5.45 -5.95 -3.61
N TYR A 44 5.26 -6.55 -4.78
CA TYR A 44 4.17 -7.49 -5.12
C TYR A 44 2.76 -6.90 -5.14
N LEU A 45 2.60 -5.60 -4.96
CA LEU A 45 1.32 -4.95 -5.14
C LEU A 45 1.05 -4.76 -6.63
N THR A 46 -0.07 -5.27 -7.10
CA THR A 46 -0.61 -4.97 -8.44
C THR A 46 -2.00 -4.40 -8.28
N VAL A 47 -2.26 -3.29 -8.94
CA VAL A 47 -3.58 -2.66 -8.93
C VAL A 47 -4.07 -2.44 -10.35
N THR A 48 -5.40 -2.44 -10.51
CA THR A 48 -6.07 -2.00 -11.71
C THR A 48 -6.79 -0.68 -11.45
N VAL A 49 -6.80 0.19 -12.45
CA VAL A 49 -7.48 1.47 -12.41
C VAL A 49 -8.52 1.52 -13.53
N PHE A 50 -9.78 1.67 -13.15
CA PHE A 50 -10.88 1.79 -14.08
C PHE A 50 -11.90 2.82 -13.56
N ASN A 51 -12.13 3.87 -14.33
CA ASN A 51 -13.08 4.97 -13.98
C ASN A 51 -12.90 5.46 -12.53
N ASP A 52 -11.68 5.85 -12.15
CA ASP A 52 -11.28 6.30 -10.79
C ASP A 52 -11.44 5.24 -9.67
N THR A 53 -11.80 4.01 -10.03
CA THR A 53 -11.84 2.90 -9.08
C THR A 53 -10.52 2.15 -9.13
N VAL A 54 -9.88 1.98 -7.96
CA VAL A 54 -8.64 1.21 -7.83
C VAL A 54 -8.96 -0.13 -7.17
N ARG A 55 -8.47 -1.22 -7.77
CA ARG A 55 -8.64 -2.58 -7.24
C ARG A 55 -7.28 -3.27 -7.20
N GLU A 56 -7.01 -3.94 -6.11
CA GLU A 56 -5.89 -4.86 -6.03
C GLU A 56 -6.22 -6.14 -6.77
N VAL A 57 -5.24 -6.66 -7.50
CA VAL A 57 -5.33 -7.95 -8.19
C VAL A 57 -4.20 -8.85 -7.70
N SER A 58 -4.49 -10.14 -7.59
CA SER A 58 -3.55 -11.13 -7.08
C SER A 58 -2.44 -11.49 -8.08
N ALA A 59 -2.67 -11.21 -9.36
CA ALA A 59 -1.69 -11.48 -10.40
C ALA A 59 -1.94 -10.61 -11.64
N ILE A 60 -0.89 -10.36 -12.41
CA ILE A 60 -0.97 -9.75 -13.73
C ILE A 60 -1.55 -10.80 -14.70
N PRO A 61 -2.59 -10.47 -15.50
CA PRO A 61 -3.10 -11.38 -16.52
C PRO A 61 -2.00 -11.84 -17.48
N GLY A 62 -1.98 -13.13 -17.80
CA GLY A 62 -0.88 -13.73 -18.56
C GLY A 62 -0.73 -13.20 -20.01
N ASP A 63 -1.77 -12.61 -20.59
CA ASP A 63 -1.71 -11.94 -21.88
C ASP A 63 -0.98 -10.58 -21.77
N LEU A 64 -1.10 -9.89 -20.62
CA LEU A 64 -0.36 -8.65 -20.37
C LEU A 64 1.12 -8.89 -20.12
N LEU A 65 1.53 -10.02 -19.56
CA LEU A 65 2.94 -10.37 -19.42
C LEU A 65 3.68 -10.53 -20.75
N LYS A 66 2.92 -10.65 -21.86
CA LYS A 66 3.44 -10.66 -23.23
C LYS A 66 3.56 -9.27 -23.84
N THR A 67 3.21 -8.22 -23.12
CA THR A 67 3.31 -6.83 -23.55
C THR A 67 4.34 -6.08 -22.72
N LYS A 68 4.90 -5.01 -23.29
CA LYS A 68 5.83 -4.15 -22.58
C LYS A 68 5.08 -3.17 -21.69
N PHE A 69 5.59 -2.97 -20.50
CA PHE A 69 5.17 -1.95 -19.56
C PHE A 69 6.11 -0.75 -19.62
N ASN A 70 5.58 0.43 -19.38
CA ASN A 70 6.37 1.63 -19.08
C ASN A 70 6.96 1.45 -17.68
N ILE A 71 8.27 1.59 -17.54
CA ILE A 71 8.99 1.34 -16.30
C ILE A 71 9.56 2.63 -15.75
N PHE A 72 9.35 2.82 -14.46
CA PHE A 72 9.92 3.89 -13.65
C PHE A 72 10.76 3.27 -12.54
N VAL A 73 11.97 3.77 -12.33
CA VAL A 73 12.84 3.40 -11.21
C VAL A 73 13.13 4.68 -10.42
N ASP A 74 12.79 4.68 -9.15
CA ASP A 74 12.88 5.85 -8.27
C ASP A 74 12.30 7.12 -8.92
N GLY A 75 11.11 7.01 -9.50
CA GLY A 75 10.41 8.11 -10.16
C GLY A 75 10.89 8.44 -11.57
N THR A 76 11.98 7.86 -12.06
CA THR A 76 12.55 8.14 -13.39
C THR A 76 12.07 7.11 -14.41
N TYR A 77 11.47 7.57 -15.51
CA TYR A 77 11.13 6.71 -16.64
C TYR A 77 12.39 6.18 -17.34
N ILE A 78 12.51 4.86 -17.42
CA ILE A 78 13.69 4.20 -18.02
C ILE A 78 13.42 3.48 -19.34
N GLY A 79 12.15 3.41 -19.78
CA GLY A 79 11.78 2.76 -21.04
C GLY A 79 10.64 1.76 -20.90
N LYS A 80 10.51 0.91 -21.93
CA LYS A 80 9.49 -0.15 -21.99
C LYS A 80 10.13 -1.53 -21.94
N TYR A 81 9.72 -2.34 -20.96
CA TYR A 81 10.25 -3.68 -20.74
C TYR A 81 9.12 -4.68 -20.47
N TYR A 82 9.40 -5.96 -20.72
CA TYR A 82 8.51 -7.03 -20.28
C TYR A 82 8.67 -7.25 -18.78
N LEU A 83 7.57 -7.57 -18.11
CA LEU A 83 7.58 -7.94 -16.71
C LEU A 83 7.56 -9.45 -16.58
N ARG A 84 8.39 -9.98 -15.68
CA ARG A 84 8.29 -11.32 -15.17
C ARG A 84 8.08 -11.26 -13.67
N ASN A 85 6.94 -11.73 -13.21
CA ASN A 85 6.67 -11.85 -11.79
C ASN A 85 7.27 -13.18 -11.30
N LEU A 86 8.10 -13.11 -10.28
CA LEU A 86 8.72 -14.25 -9.61
C LEU A 86 8.45 -14.12 -8.11
N ASP A 87 8.59 -15.23 -7.39
CA ASP A 87 8.42 -15.25 -5.93
C ASP A 87 9.37 -14.30 -5.18
N ASP A 88 10.44 -13.87 -5.84
CA ASP A 88 11.48 -12.97 -5.32
C ASP A 88 11.38 -11.52 -5.85
N GLY A 89 10.28 -11.14 -6.50
CA GLY A 89 10.04 -9.78 -7.00
C GLY A 89 9.76 -9.70 -8.49
N VAL A 90 9.71 -8.47 -8.99
CA VAL A 90 9.51 -8.17 -10.41
C VAL A 90 10.86 -8.16 -11.12
N LYS A 91 10.99 -8.91 -12.21
CA LYS A 91 12.14 -8.83 -13.13
C LYS A 91 11.77 -8.13 -14.42
N LEU A 92 12.67 -7.28 -14.90
CA LEU A 92 12.55 -6.61 -16.18
C LEU A 92 13.30 -7.39 -17.24
N LEU A 93 12.66 -7.62 -18.39
CA LEU A 93 13.29 -8.29 -19.54
C LEU A 93 13.26 -7.38 -20.76
N ASP A 94 14.38 -7.39 -21.52
CA ASP A 94 14.46 -6.78 -22.83
C ASP A 94 13.81 -7.66 -23.93
N ASP A 95 13.95 -7.25 -25.21
CA ASP A 95 13.41 -7.98 -26.35
C ASP A 95 14.07 -9.35 -26.57
N ASP A 96 15.30 -9.52 -26.11
CA ASP A 96 16.07 -10.76 -26.19
C ASP A 96 15.87 -11.64 -24.94
N SER A 97 14.95 -11.26 -24.05
CA SER A 97 14.67 -11.93 -22.78
C SER A 97 15.82 -11.91 -21.77
N ASN A 98 16.76 -10.98 -21.91
CA ASN A 98 17.81 -10.76 -20.91
C ASN A 98 17.26 -9.98 -19.73
N ASN A 99 17.71 -10.33 -18.52
CA ASN A 99 17.37 -9.58 -17.32
C ASN A 99 18.06 -8.20 -17.34
N ILE A 100 17.25 -7.16 -17.18
CA ILE A 100 17.74 -5.80 -16.98
C ILE A 100 17.98 -5.59 -15.48
N LYS A 101 19.21 -5.24 -15.15
CA LYS A 101 19.57 -4.89 -13.76
C LYS A 101 19.14 -3.45 -13.48
N TYR A 102 18.51 -3.27 -12.35
CA TYR A 102 18.16 -1.96 -11.81
C TYR A 102 18.48 -1.92 -10.31
N ASN A 103 18.56 -0.71 -9.79
CA ASN A 103 18.70 -0.46 -8.36
C ASN A 103 17.73 0.66 -7.98
N GLY A 104 16.78 0.37 -7.11
CA GLY A 104 15.71 1.28 -6.71
C GLY A 104 14.32 0.65 -6.78
N ASN A 105 13.31 1.40 -6.38
CA ASN A 105 11.91 0.96 -6.38
C ASN A 105 11.32 1.02 -7.78
N ILE A 106 10.70 -0.06 -8.22
CA ILE A 106 10.00 -0.12 -9.51
C ILE A 106 8.53 0.27 -9.36
N VAL A 107 8.09 1.11 -10.30
CA VAL A 107 6.68 1.27 -10.67
C VAL A 107 6.56 0.99 -12.17
N ALA A 108 5.66 0.09 -12.55
CA ALA A 108 5.40 -0.26 -13.93
C ALA A 108 3.92 -0.03 -14.28
N ASN A 109 3.63 0.51 -15.48
CA ASN A 109 2.25 0.63 -15.95
C ASN A 109 2.12 0.27 -17.44
N ASN A 110 0.92 -0.14 -17.87
CA ASN A 110 0.67 -0.52 -19.26
C ASN A 110 0.00 0.58 -20.11
N PHE A 111 -0.14 1.81 -19.60
CA PHE A 111 -0.98 2.82 -20.25
C PHE A 111 -0.30 4.18 -20.46
N ASP A 112 0.58 4.65 -19.57
CA ASP A 112 1.07 6.02 -19.60
C ASP A 112 2.58 6.11 -19.32
N SER A 113 3.38 6.53 -20.31
CA SER A 113 4.82 6.78 -20.16
C SER A 113 5.12 8.16 -19.53
N GLN A 114 4.11 9.00 -19.37
CA GLN A 114 4.21 10.33 -18.76
C GLN A 114 3.63 10.36 -17.35
N MET A 115 3.21 9.20 -16.83
CA MET A 115 2.69 9.10 -15.45
C MET A 115 3.69 9.71 -14.48
N ARG A 116 3.22 10.61 -13.63
CA ARG A 116 4.05 11.21 -12.60
C ARG A 116 4.29 10.18 -11.50
N VAL A 117 5.55 9.85 -11.27
CA VAL A 117 6.01 9.00 -10.16
C VAL A 117 7.08 9.77 -9.40
N SER A 118 6.89 9.99 -8.13
CA SER A 118 7.89 10.65 -7.28
C SER A 118 8.93 9.63 -6.81
N ASN A 119 10.21 10.01 -6.83
CA ASN A 119 11.17 9.38 -5.96
C ASN A 119 10.79 9.77 -4.51
N LEU A 120 10.84 8.88 -3.55
CA LEU A 120 10.51 9.17 -2.17
C LEU A 120 11.60 10.08 -1.54
N GLU A 121 11.64 11.35 -2.00
CA GLU A 121 12.60 12.32 -1.51
C GLU A 121 12.33 12.63 -0.03
N ILE A 122 13.35 12.41 0.82
CA ILE A 122 13.25 12.62 2.26
C ILE A 122 14.05 13.86 2.64
N GLU A 123 13.42 14.77 3.34
CA GLU A 123 14.06 15.93 3.92
C GLU A 123 14.21 15.75 5.43
N LYS A 124 15.33 16.23 5.97
CA LYS A 124 15.59 16.15 7.42
C LYS A 124 14.60 17.03 8.18
N ALA A 125 13.95 16.47 9.19
CA ALA A 125 13.07 17.22 10.07
C ALA A 125 13.83 18.30 10.86
N SER A 126 13.18 19.45 11.02
CA SER A 126 13.67 20.59 11.81
C SER A 126 13.06 20.57 13.22
N SER A 127 13.53 21.46 14.11
CA SER A 127 12.92 21.64 15.42
C SER A 127 11.45 22.08 15.34
N ALA A 128 11.10 22.90 14.33
CA ALA A 128 9.70 23.29 14.11
C ALA A 128 8.81 22.09 13.71
N ASP A 129 9.35 21.12 12.98
CA ASP A 129 8.63 19.89 12.66
C ASP A 129 8.38 19.05 13.93
N TYR A 130 9.27 19.09 14.93
CA TYR A 130 9.09 18.43 16.23
C TYR A 130 7.97 19.04 17.05
N ASP A 131 7.80 20.36 17.00
CA ASP A 131 6.69 21.06 17.67
C ASP A 131 5.35 20.64 17.07
N ILE A 132 5.30 20.45 15.75
CA ILE A 132 4.11 19.94 15.06
C ILE A 132 3.80 18.50 15.51
N ALA A 133 4.81 17.63 15.57
CA ALA A 133 4.65 16.27 16.05
C ALA A 133 4.08 16.23 17.48
N ASN A 134 4.66 17.03 18.40
CA ASN A 134 4.19 17.11 19.78
C ASN A 134 2.78 17.67 19.90
N LYS A 135 2.42 18.63 19.06
CA LYS A 135 1.05 19.15 19.01
C LYS A 135 0.07 18.05 18.61
N ILE A 136 0.38 17.25 17.57
CA ILE A 136 -0.48 16.13 17.12
C ILE A 136 -0.64 15.12 18.25
N LEU A 137 0.46 14.69 18.89
CA LEU A 137 0.41 13.75 20.01
C LEU A 137 -0.48 14.25 21.15
N SER A 138 -0.32 15.51 21.54
CA SER A 138 -1.14 16.13 22.58
C SER A 138 -2.63 16.20 22.18
N ASP A 139 -2.94 16.62 20.97
CA ASP A 139 -4.32 16.74 20.47
C ASP A 139 -5.00 15.36 20.36
N GLU A 140 -4.23 14.30 20.12
CA GLU A 140 -4.71 12.91 20.08
C GLU A 140 -4.68 12.19 21.44
N GLY A 141 -4.33 12.91 22.53
CA GLY A 141 -4.33 12.39 23.88
C GLY A 141 -3.18 11.44 24.22
N ILE A 142 -2.12 11.46 23.42
CA ILE A 142 -0.91 10.65 23.64
C ILE A 142 0.02 11.39 24.59
N SER A 143 0.39 10.74 25.70
CA SER A 143 1.20 11.37 26.76
C SER A 143 2.69 11.44 26.43
N THR A 144 3.15 10.70 25.44
CA THR A 144 4.56 10.67 25.02
C THR A 144 4.94 11.95 24.30
N VAL A 145 6.08 12.55 24.71
CA VAL A 145 6.67 13.70 24.03
C VAL A 145 7.71 13.23 23.03
N PHE A 146 7.57 13.65 21.77
CA PHE A 146 8.56 13.39 20.73
C PHE A 146 9.79 14.27 20.91
N ASN A 147 10.98 13.67 20.96
CA ASN A 147 12.26 14.36 21.17
C ASN A 147 13.27 14.18 20.03
N GLY A 148 12.81 13.63 18.88
CA GLY A 148 13.64 13.39 17.70
C GLY A 148 14.36 12.04 17.69
N SER A 149 14.29 11.24 18.77
CA SER A 149 14.97 9.94 18.85
C SER A 149 14.07 8.79 19.29
N ASN A 150 12.90 9.08 19.86
CA ASN A 150 11.98 8.08 20.41
C ASN A 150 10.87 7.65 19.45
N ALA A 151 10.91 8.11 18.21
CA ALA A 151 9.98 7.72 17.16
C ALA A 151 10.62 7.94 15.79
N ASN A 152 10.11 7.24 14.79
CA ASN A 152 10.45 7.51 13.39
C ASN A 152 9.67 8.75 12.92
N TYR A 153 10.38 9.78 12.49
CA TYR A 153 9.81 10.98 11.91
C TYR A 153 10.42 11.21 10.53
N ILE A 154 9.59 11.12 9.51
CA ILE A 154 10.02 11.22 8.10
C ILE A 154 9.23 12.33 7.44
N LYS A 155 9.93 13.23 6.73
CA LYS A 155 9.36 14.32 5.95
C LYS A 155 9.58 14.03 4.47
N TYR A 156 8.52 13.67 3.77
CA TYR A 156 8.53 13.43 2.33
C TYR A 156 8.24 14.71 1.57
N LYS A 157 9.01 14.94 0.51
CA LYS A 157 8.93 16.12 -0.32
C LYS A 157 8.57 15.74 -1.75
N ALA A 158 7.53 16.33 -2.32
CA ALA A 158 7.17 16.18 -3.72
C ALA A 158 6.32 17.37 -4.18
N ASP A 159 6.25 17.58 -5.48
CA ASP A 159 5.27 18.50 -6.09
C ASP A 159 3.95 17.73 -6.26
N PHE A 160 3.11 17.73 -5.23
CA PHE A 160 1.91 16.92 -5.19
C PHE A 160 0.81 17.42 -6.13
N ASN A 161 0.70 18.71 -6.35
CA ASN A 161 -0.38 19.33 -7.13
C ASN A 161 0.02 19.65 -8.58
N GLY A 162 1.29 19.48 -8.94
CA GLY A 162 1.79 19.71 -10.30
C GLY A 162 2.01 21.18 -10.65
N ASP A 163 2.15 22.06 -9.66
CA ASP A 163 2.34 23.50 -9.88
C ASP A 163 3.81 23.94 -9.93
N GLY A 164 4.74 22.99 -9.76
CA GLY A 164 6.17 23.21 -9.74
C GLY A 164 6.74 23.61 -8.38
N ASN A 165 5.91 23.73 -7.35
CA ASN A 165 6.34 23.92 -5.97
C ASN A 165 6.31 22.60 -5.22
N TYR A 166 7.11 22.52 -4.14
CA TYR A 166 7.14 21.31 -3.33
C TYR A 166 6.22 21.45 -2.12
N GLU A 167 5.41 20.41 -1.90
CA GLU A 167 4.67 20.20 -0.68
C GLU A 167 5.28 19.08 0.15
N TYR A 168 4.78 18.93 1.40
CA TYR A 168 5.31 17.96 2.34
C TYR A 168 4.21 17.08 2.92
N ILE A 169 4.52 15.78 3.03
CA ILE A 169 3.77 14.82 3.82
C ILE A 169 4.69 14.29 4.91
N TYR A 170 4.16 14.13 6.09
CA TYR A 170 4.90 13.69 7.26
C TYR A 170 4.41 12.32 7.71
N SER A 171 5.36 11.49 8.13
CA SER A 171 5.11 10.24 8.83
C SER A 171 5.73 10.33 10.22
N LEU A 172 4.93 10.06 11.24
CA LEU A 172 5.37 9.98 12.63
C LEU A 172 4.91 8.65 13.21
N SER A 173 5.84 7.79 13.62
CA SER A 173 5.52 6.46 14.11
C SER A 173 6.37 6.05 15.30
N ASN A 174 5.73 5.46 16.30
CA ASN A 174 6.35 4.75 17.41
C ASN A 174 5.54 3.47 17.71
N MET A 175 5.64 2.48 16.81
CA MET A 175 4.98 1.18 16.93
C MET A 175 5.99 0.09 17.35
N LEU A 176 6.70 0.31 18.46
CA LEU A 176 7.61 -0.67 19.01
C LEU A 176 6.86 -1.64 19.93
N ARG A 177 7.30 -2.90 19.97
CA ARG A 177 6.62 -3.99 20.72
C ARG A 177 6.46 -3.70 22.22
N ASP A 178 7.35 -2.90 22.82
CA ASP A 178 7.41 -2.67 24.25
C ASP A 178 6.96 -1.27 24.68
N VAL A 179 6.35 -0.49 23.77
CA VAL A 179 5.82 0.83 24.12
C VAL A 179 4.42 0.71 24.72
N LYS A 180 4.15 1.52 25.73
CA LYS A 180 2.86 1.56 26.43
C LYS A 180 1.74 2.14 25.54
N GLU A 181 2.10 3.10 24.70
CA GLU A 181 1.22 3.81 23.78
C GLU A 181 1.88 3.84 22.40
N GLY A 182 1.49 2.90 21.53
CA GLY A 182 1.95 2.88 20.13
C GLY A 182 1.12 3.85 19.29
N TYR A 183 1.76 4.51 18.34
CA TYR A 183 1.07 5.41 17.42
C TYR A 183 1.74 5.47 16.05
N SER A 184 0.94 5.72 15.03
CA SER A 184 1.43 6.00 13.68
C SER A 184 0.50 7.00 12.99
N PHE A 185 1.08 8.06 12.44
CA PHE A 185 0.37 9.15 11.79
C PHE A 185 0.99 9.44 10.43
N ILE A 186 0.13 9.62 9.42
CA ILE A 186 0.49 10.25 8.15
C ILE A 186 -0.33 11.54 8.05
N PHE A 187 0.34 12.67 7.83
CA PHE A 187 -0.31 13.98 7.85
C PHE A 187 0.36 14.99 6.94
N THR A 188 -0.39 16.03 6.59
CA THR A 188 0.12 17.26 5.98
C THR A 188 0.15 18.38 6.98
N TYR A 189 0.99 19.39 6.77
CA TYR A 189 1.02 20.61 7.57
C TYR A 189 1.15 21.82 6.65
N ASN A 190 0.18 22.71 6.73
CA ASN A 190 0.16 23.95 5.98
C ASN A 190 -0.60 25.04 6.74
N ASN A 191 -0.16 26.29 6.64
CA ASN A 191 -0.80 27.45 7.27
C ASN A 191 -1.08 27.25 8.78
N ASN A 192 -0.11 26.73 9.52
CA ASN A 192 -0.19 26.44 10.95
C ASN A 192 -1.29 25.43 11.34
N LYS A 193 -1.75 24.61 10.38
CA LYS A 193 -2.71 23.55 10.61
C LYS A 193 -2.19 22.24 10.08
N TYR A 194 -2.35 21.17 10.84
CA TYR A 194 -2.13 19.83 10.34
C TYR A 194 -3.46 19.21 9.90
N ASN A 195 -3.36 18.30 8.93
CA ASN A 195 -4.46 17.47 8.47
C ASN A 195 -4.02 16.02 8.47
N ILE A 196 -4.62 15.19 9.32
CA ILE A 196 -4.31 13.76 9.40
C ILE A 196 -4.93 13.06 8.21
N ILE A 197 -4.09 12.41 7.41
CA ILE A 197 -4.47 11.58 6.26
C ILE A 197 -4.86 10.18 6.75
N ALA A 198 -4.00 9.59 7.59
CA ALA A 198 -4.19 8.28 8.19
C ALA A 198 -3.60 8.25 9.58
N LYS A 199 -4.21 7.48 10.46
CA LYS A 199 -3.67 7.23 11.80
C LYS A 199 -3.99 5.81 12.26
N ASP A 200 -3.11 5.30 13.10
CA ASP A 200 -3.32 4.10 13.91
C ASP A 200 -2.77 4.37 15.31
N ILE A 201 -3.56 4.09 16.33
CA ILE A 201 -3.18 4.29 17.74
C ILE A 201 -3.41 2.96 18.44
N ASP A 202 -2.34 2.40 18.98
CA ASP A 202 -2.36 1.10 19.63
C ASP A 202 -2.61 1.24 21.14
N VAL A 203 -3.68 0.62 21.58
CA VAL A 203 -4.02 0.46 23.00
C VAL A 203 -3.98 -1.02 23.35
N GLY A 204 -2.82 -1.66 23.22
CA GLY A 204 -2.73 -3.07 23.62
C GLY A 204 -2.01 -4.01 22.66
N GLN A 205 -1.05 -3.53 21.93
CA GLN A 205 -0.17 -4.30 21.02
C GLN A 205 -0.87 -4.85 19.76
N GLU A 206 -1.90 -4.19 19.25
CA GLU A 206 -2.60 -4.56 18.01
C GLU A 206 -2.47 -3.52 16.88
N GLY A 207 -1.71 -2.46 17.09
CA GLY A 207 -1.56 -1.35 16.15
C GLY A 207 -0.69 -1.67 14.94
N TYR A 208 -0.83 -0.82 13.92
CA TYR A 208 -0.07 -0.91 12.68
C TYR A 208 0.81 0.31 12.49
N GLU A 209 2.05 0.06 12.11
CA GLU A 209 2.90 1.09 11.55
C GLU A 209 2.43 1.43 10.14
N LEU A 210 2.22 2.72 9.88
CA LEU A 210 1.90 3.28 8.59
C LEU A 210 3.16 3.88 7.99
N SER A 211 3.50 3.47 6.77
CA SER A 211 4.61 4.08 6.02
C SER A 211 4.19 4.38 4.59
N ILE A 212 4.75 5.44 4.01
CA ILE A 212 4.53 5.74 2.59
C ILE A 212 5.37 4.77 1.78
N SER A 213 4.70 3.95 0.97
CA SER A 213 5.33 3.02 0.04
C SER A 213 5.62 3.68 -1.30
N ASN A 214 4.65 4.41 -1.84
CA ASN A 214 4.78 5.06 -3.15
C ASN A 214 4.00 6.37 -3.18
N ILE A 215 4.48 7.29 -4.02
CA ILE A 215 3.83 8.56 -4.35
C ILE A 215 3.78 8.65 -5.89
N LEU A 216 2.60 8.63 -6.47
CA LEU A 216 2.41 8.64 -7.92
C LEU A 216 1.01 9.10 -8.32
N ASP A 217 0.86 9.58 -9.55
CA ASP A 217 -0.43 9.92 -10.16
C ASP A 217 -1.09 8.64 -10.70
N ILE A 218 -1.95 8.02 -9.87
CA ILE A 218 -2.57 6.72 -10.19
C ILE A 218 -3.57 6.79 -11.34
N ASN A 219 -4.23 7.92 -11.51
CA ASN A 219 -5.35 8.09 -12.45
C ASN A 219 -5.09 9.07 -13.59
N SER A 220 -3.88 9.61 -13.69
CA SER A 220 -3.44 10.58 -14.72
C SER A 220 -4.20 11.91 -14.65
N ASP A 221 -4.52 12.39 -13.43
CA ASP A 221 -5.11 13.72 -13.21
C ASP A 221 -4.08 14.80 -12.87
N ASN A 222 -2.79 14.48 -12.96
CA ASN A 222 -1.63 15.30 -12.65
C ASN A 222 -1.43 15.61 -11.14
N MET A 223 -2.20 14.98 -10.26
CA MET A 223 -1.99 15.04 -8.82
C MET A 223 -1.34 13.77 -8.31
N LEU A 224 -0.40 13.90 -7.40
CA LEU A 224 0.24 12.73 -6.80
C LEU A 224 -0.62 12.16 -5.67
N ASP A 225 -0.97 10.89 -5.81
CA ASP A 225 -1.63 10.08 -4.81
C ASP A 225 -0.61 9.39 -3.92
N ILE A 226 -1.05 8.83 -2.79
CA ILE A 226 -0.17 8.07 -1.90
C ILE A 226 -0.64 6.63 -1.71
N ILE A 227 0.33 5.73 -1.66
CA ILE A 227 0.14 4.35 -1.25
C ILE A 227 0.80 4.17 0.10
N LEU A 228 0.02 3.77 1.09
CA LEU A 228 0.49 3.46 2.43
C LEU A 228 0.61 1.95 2.60
N ALA A 229 1.76 1.51 3.09
CA ALA A 229 1.95 0.17 3.62
C ALA A 229 1.54 0.15 5.10
N LYS A 230 0.83 -0.91 5.50
CA LYS A 230 0.51 -1.21 6.90
C LYS A 230 1.28 -2.45 7.32
N SER A 231 2.13 -2.32 8.31
CA SER A 231 2.91 -3.42 8.89
C SER A 231 2.72 -3.50 10.40
N LYS A 232 2.73 -4.70 10.94
CA LYS A 232 2.61 -4.92 12.38
C LYS A 232 3.99 -5.08 13.00
N TYR A 233 4.36 -4.18 13.93
CA TYR A 233 5.62 -4.24 14.72
C TYR A 233 6.90 -4.46 13.89
N GLY A 234 7.05 -3.77 12.75
CA GLY A 234 8.24 -3.92 11.90
C GLY A 234 8.33 -5.25 11.15
N ASN A 235 7.24 -6.01 11.11
CA ASN A 235 7.11 -7.21 10.27
C ASN A 235 6.90 -6.81 8.80
N SER A 236 6.77 -7.80 7.93
CA SER A 236 6.40 -7.59 6.53
C SER A 236 5.08 -6.82 6.41
N THR A 237 4.93 -6.06 5.35
CA THR A 237 3.69 -5.36 5.04
C THR A 237 2.53 -6.35 4.93
N GLU A 238 1.47 -6.12 5.71
CA GLU A 238 0.27 -6.96 5.70
C GLU A 238 -0.72 -6.54 4.62
N CYS A 239 -0.80 -5.23 4.35
CA CYS A 239 -1.70 -4.71 3.32
C CYS A 239 -1.34 -3.28 2.91
N TYR A 240 -1.97 -2.83 1.81
CA TYR A 240 -1.80 -1.48 1.29
C TYR A 240 -3.12 -0.71 1.27
N GLU A 241 -3.03 0.56 1.64
CA GLU A 241 -4.12 1.53 1.51
C GLU A 241 -3.76 2.58 0.46
N ILE A 242 -4.73 3.01 -0.34
CA ILE A 242 -4.53 4.00 -1.40
C ILE A 242 -5.37 5.23 -1.10
N TYR A 243 -4.74 6.38 -1.16
CA TYR A 243 -5.35 7.67 -0.92
C TYR A 243 -5.17 8.56 -2.14
N LYS A 244 -6.29 8.96 -2.74
CA LYS A 244 -6.33 9.91 -3.86
C LYS A 244 -6.22 11.32 -3.34
N SER A 245 -5.36 12.11 -3.98
CA SER A 245 -5.18 13.53 -3.70
C SER A 245 -6.17 14.40 -4.48
N ASN A 246 -6.58 15.48 -3.86
CA ASN A 246 -7.21 16.62 -4.52
C ASN A 246 -6.69 17.89 -3.80
N ASN A 247 -5.69 18.56 -4.37
CA ASN A 247 -5.01 19.72 -3.77
C ASN A 247 -4.60 19.49 -2.30
N MET A 248 -3.83 18.44 -2.04
CA MET A 248 -3.36 18.04 -0.70
C MET A 248 -4.48 17.63 0.28
N ILE A 249 -5.70 17.43 -0.20
CA ILE A 249 -6.78 16.78 0.54
C ILE A 249 -6.82 15.33 0.08
N PHE A 250 -6.46 14.41 0.96
CA PHE A 250 -6.35 12.99 0.65
C PHE A 250 -7.60 12.23 1.09
N LYS A 251 -8.17 11.45 0.17
CA LYS A 251 -9.32 10.60 0.44
C LYS A 251 -8.96 9.14 0.20
N LYS A 252 -9.18 8.30 1.20
CA LYS A 252 -9.01 6.84 1.05
C LYS A 252 -9.96 6.30 -0.02
N ILE A 253 -9.40 5.70 -1.07
CA ILE A 253 -10.15 5.06 -2.15
C ILE A 253 -10.04 3.53 -2.10
N LYS A 254 -9.00 3.00 -1.44
CA LYS A 254 -8.83 1.58 -1.16
C LYS A 254 -8.34 1.40 0.27
N GLY A 255 -9.04 0.60 1.05
CA GLY A 255 -8.62 0.11 2.36
C GLY A 255 -8.08 -1.31 2.30
N CYS A 256 -7.48 -1.74 3.40
CA CYS A 256 -7.11 -3.12 3.62
C CYS A 256 -8.34 -4.01 3.60
N LYS A 257 -8.31 -5.09 2.82
CA LYS A 257 -9.31 -6.14 2.94
C LYS A 257 -8.89 -7.04 4.10
N TRP A 258 -9.56 -6.92 5.21
CA TRP A 258 -9.45 -7.92 6.26
C TRP A 258 -10.11 -9.20 5.74
N TYR A 259 -9.33 -10.18 5.37
CA TYR A 259 -9.83 -11.55 5.32
C TYR A 259 -10.06 -11.94 6.79
N LEU A 260 -11.30 -11.83 7.24
CA LEU A 260 -11.72 -12.45 8.50
C LEU A 260 -11.26 -13.91 8.46
N TYR A 261 -10.21 -14.23 9.22
CA TYR A 261 -9.85 -15.58 9.57
C TYR A 261 -10.96 -16.16 10.46
N LEU A 262 -12.14 -16.37 9.88
CA LEU A 262 -13.30 -17.02 10.52
C LEU A 262 -13.06 -18.53 10.71
N PHE A 263 -11.84 -19.02 10.51
CA PHE A 263 -11.54 -20.45 10.58
C PHE A 263 -10.85 -20.94 11.85
N SER A 264 -10.51 -20.07 12.81
CA SER A 264 -9.84 -20.52 14.04
C SER A 264 -10.80 -20.87 15.21
N LEU A 265 -12.10 -20.80 15.02
CA LEU A 265 -13.08 -21.02 16.11
C LEU A 265 -13.99 -22.25 15.97
N ILE A 266 -13.74 -23.14 15.02
CA ILE A 266 -14.58 -24.36 14.84
C ILE A 266 -13.86 -25.66 15.25
N ILE A 267 -12.63 -25.60 15.74
CA ILE A 267 -11.98 -26.82 16.23
C ILE A 267 -11.58 -26.62 17.69
N ILE A 268 -12.51 -26.45 18.59
CA ILE A 268 -12.44 -26.86 20.02
C ILE A 268 -13.88 -26.76 20.57
N LYS A 269 -14.65 -27.82 20.39
CA LYS A 269 -15.63 -28.33 21.37
C LYS A 269 -16.01 -29.76 21.04
#